data_5c4183dee5b58c244b3191a79dc7eabf
#
_entry.id   5c4183dee5b58c244b3191a79dc7eabf
#
_cell.length_a   1.000
_cell.length_b   1.000
_cell.length_c   1.000
_cell.angle_alpha   90.00
_cell.angle_beta   90.00
_cell.angle_gamma   90.00
#
_symmetry.space_group_name_H-M   'P 1'
#
loop_
_entity.id
_entity.type
_entity.pdbx_description
1 polymer ?
#
loop_
_entity_poly.entity_id
_entity_poly.type
_entity_poly.pdbx_seq_one_letter_code
_entity_poly.pdbx_strand_id
1 'polypeptide(L)'
;ENSLLAAEATRDGYLRAPNPHPIELATLSARAKGLVGTFDKPLYVRYEGSICAHSRSQQTGCTRCIDTCGAKAIRSNGDGVYIDQDMCGGCGGCASVCPTSAILYDDPPFEFLVTRVKTLISTYRGAANTAPRILFVDRSFGRQLIANAARFSRGLPADVIPYEVDNVELIGHAELLTALGAGASAALILKSPRTAKTAIANQSALTDRLLSGTTVDRQRVAVIEADSIEQLENALYGTALPDPKSFDVALLGGRREVTKQVIAAMTEHDGETPLHIALEPGDPYGTIEVDSDKCTLCLACVSQCPTGALNDRSDRPEINIVENAACNVVCVPTHAQKLPSRSSRNSALANRHSINNRCMARIRLNALNAAVRLA
;
A
#
# COMPACT_ATOMS: atom_id res chain seq x y z
N GLU A 1 -38.07 -14.01 0.63
CA GLU A 1 -37.61 -13.20 1.78
C GLU A 1 -36.53 -13.85 2.67
N ASN A 2 -36.13 -15.09 2.43
CA ASN A 2 -35.11 -15.77 3.25
C ASN A 2 -33.75 -15.83 2.55
N SER A 3 -33.17 -14.68 2.18
CA SER A 3 -31.79 -14.64 1.72
C SER A 3 -30.85 -14.85 2.90
N LEU A 4 -29.95 -15.84 2.82
CA LEU A 4 -28.90 -16.08 3.82
C LEU A 4 -27.87 -14.94 3.92
N LEU A 5 -27.79 -14.10 2.88
CA LEU A 5 -26.91 -12.94 2.84
C LEU A 5 -27.73 -11.66 2.59
N ALA A 6 -27.31 -10.57 3.20
CA ALA A 6 -27.88 -9.25 2.92
C ALA A 6 -27.77 -8.91 1.42
N ALA A 7 -28.69 -8.08 0.90
CA ALA A 7 -28.70 -7.72 -0.52
C ALA A 7 -27.40 -7.11 -1.01
N GLU A 8 -26.68 -6.44 -0.11
CA GLU A 8 -25.41 -5.75 -0.35
C GLU A 8 -24.19 -6.68 -0.30
N ALA A 9 -24.35 -7.89 0.29
CA ALA A 9 -23.26 -8.86 0.48
C ALA A 9 -23.26 -9.92 -0.62
N THR A 10 -23.27 -9.53 -1.90
CA THR A 10 -23.17 -10.50 -3.00
C THR A 10 -21.74 -11.00 -3.12
N ARG A 11 -21.54 -12.31 -3.00
CA ARG A 11 -20.29 -13.00 -3.29
C ARG A 11 -20.35 -13.62 -4.68
N ASP A 12 -19.22 -13.73 -5.34
CA ASP A 12 -19.15 -14.46 -6.61
C ASP A 12 -19.60 -15.91 -6.39
N GLY A 13 -20.42 -16.42 -7.30
CA GLY A 13 -21.04 -17.74 -7.17
C GLY A 13 -22.31 -17.78 -6.31
N TYR A 14 -22.65 -16.72 -5.55
CA TYR A 14 -23.92 -16.63 -4.87
C TYR A 14 -25.01 -16.12 -5.82
N LEU A 15 -25.86 -17.03 -6.25
CA LEU A 15 -26.96 -16.74 -7.18
C LEU A 15 -28.24 -16.47 -6.42
N ARG A 16 -28.92 -15.35 -6.71
CA ARG A 16 -30.16 -14.92 -6.04
C ARG A 16 -31.21 -14.56 -7.07
N ALA A 17 -32.44 -15.00 -6.83
CA ALA A 17 -33.66 -14.52 -7.51
C ALA A 17 -34.48 -13.71 -6.49
N PRO A 18 -34.51 -12.38 -6.54
CA PRO A 18 -35.31 -11.56 -5.64
C PRO A 18 -36.82 -11.83 -5.78
N ASN A 19 -37.26 -12.07 -6.99
CA ASN A 19 -38.64 -12.41 -7.33
C ASN A 19 -38.62 -13.77 -8.07
N PRO A 20 -39.07 -14.86 -7.48
CA PRO A 20 -39.00 -16.20 -8.07
C PRO A 20 -40.00 -16.35 -9.24
N HIS A 21 -39.88 -15.54 -10.27
CA HIS A 21 -40.59 -15.69 -11.53
C HIS A 21 -39.94 -16.79 -12.38
N PRO A 22 -40.69 -17.58 -13.17
CA PRO A 22 -40.10 -18.66 -14.00
C PRO A 22 -38.95 -18.26 -14.88
N ILE A 23 -38.96 -17.05 -15.43
CA ILE A 23 -37.87 -16.51 -16.27
C ILE A 23 -36.62 -16.26 -15.43
N GLU A 24 -36.73 -15.68 -14.26
CA GLU A 24 -35.60 -15.46 -13.35
C GLU A 24 -35.00 -16.79 -12.87
N LEU A 25 -35.84 -17.79 -12.54
CA LEU A 25 -35.39 -19.14 -12.18
C LEU A 25 -34.67 -19.83 -13.32
N ALA A 26 -35.16 -19.71 -14.55
CA ALA A 26 -34.50 -20.24 -15.74
C ALA A 26 -33.13 -19.57 -15.98
N THR A 27 -33.07 -18.24 -15.86
CA THR A 27 -31.81 -17.48 -15.96
C THR A 27 -30.82 -17.88 -14.87
N LEU A 28 -31.31 -18.05 -13.65
CA LEU A 28 -30.51 -18.48 -12.50
C LEU A 28 -29.96 -19.90 -12.71
N SER A 29 -30.79 -20.80 -13.20
CA SER A 29 -30.38 -22.16 -13.56
C SER A 29 -29.33 -22.18 -14.69
N ALA A 30 -29.49 -21.36 -15.71
CA ALA A 30 -28.50 -21.23 -16.78
C ALA A 30 -27.16 -20.68 -16.24
N ARG A 31 -27.20 -19.66 -15.38
CA ARG A 31 -26.00 -19.14 -14.71
C ARG A 31 -25.34 -20.19 -13.81
N ALA A 32 -26.11 -20.95 -13.06
CA ALA A 32 -25.59 -22.02 -12.20
C ALA A 32 -24.90 -23.12 -13.04
N LYS A 33 -25.47 -23.51 -14.18
CA LYS A 33 -24.85 -24.45 -15.11
C LYS A 33 -23.52 -23.93 -15.65
N GLY A 34 -23.40 -22.62 -15.91
CA GLY A 34 -22.16 -22.01 -16.36
C GLY A 34 -21.06 -21.98 -15.28
N LEU A 35 -21.38 -22.25 -14.02
CA LEU A 35 -20.41 -22.35 -12.92
C LEU A 35 -19.92 -23.80 -12.67
N VAL A 36 -20.40 -24.76 -13.46
CA VAL A 36 -19.95 -26.15 -13.40
C VAL A 36 -18.83 -26.35 -14.43
N GLY A 37 -17.65 -26.75 -13.95
CA GLY A 37 -16.50 -26.98 -14.80
C GLY A 37 -15.18 -26.76 -14.10
N THR A 38 -14.10 -26.81 -14.86
CA THR A 38 -12.75 -26.42 -14.43
C THR A 38 -12.47 -25.02 -14.97
N PHE A 39 -12.06 -24.12 -14.12
CA PHE A 39 -11.76 -22.75 -14.47
C PHE A 39 -10.33 -22.42 -14.10
N ASP A 40 -9.60 -21.76 -15.01
CA ASP A 40 -8.30 -21.19 -14.70
C ASP A 40 -8.50 -19.96 -13.82
N LYS A 41 -7.71 -19.90 -12.76
CA LYS A 41 -7.69 -18.77 -11.84
C LYS A 41 -6.33 -18.09 -11.88
N PRO A 42 -6.26 -16.76 -12.10
CA PRO A 42 -5.00 -16.05 -12.07
C PRO A 42 -4.32 -16.14 -10.70
N LEU A 43 -3.01 -16.22 -10.70
CA LEU A 43 -2.20 -16.01 -9.50
C LEU A 43 -2.02 -14.51 -9.33
N TYR A 44 -2.88 -13.89 -8.54
CA TYR A 44 -2.91 -12.44 -8.38
C TYR A 44 -1.70 -11.87 -7.66
N VAL A 45 -1.06 -12.66 -6.79
CA VAL A 45 0.01 -12.20 -5.92
C VAL A 45 1.18 -13.17 -5.89
N ARG A 46 2.39 -12.63 -5.92
CA ARG A 46 3.64 -13.31 -5.64
C ARG A 46 4.10 -13.01 -4.22
N TYR A 47 4.73 -13.99 -3.58
CA TYR A 47 5.24 -13.86 -2.24
C TYR A 47 6.74 -14.20 -2.16
N GLU A 48 7.54 -13.26 -1.67
CA GLU A 48 8.97 -13.41 -1.42
C GLU A 48 9.21 -13.50 0.09
N GLY A 49 9.35 -14.72 0.58
CA GLY A 49 9.47 -14.99 2.01
C GLY A 49 10.76 -14.46 2.63
N SER A 50 11.85 -14.35 1.86
CA SER A 50 13.18 -13.95 2.35
C SER A 50 13.19 -12.54 2.94
N ILE A 51 12.37 -11.64 2.40
CA ILE A 51 12.22 -10.23 2.86
C ILE A 51 10.97 -10.00 3.70
N CYS A 52 10.20 -11.05 4.00
CA CYS A 52 8.99 -10.92 4.80
C CYS A 52 9.32 -10.57 6.24
N ALA A 53 8.65 -9.55 6.77
CA ALA A 53 8.81 -9.08 8.15
C ALA A 53 7.77 -9.68 9.11
N HIS A 54 7.12 -10.79 8.74
CA HIS A 54 6.05 -11.38 9.55
C HIS A 54 6.56 -11.84 10.91
N SER A 55 7.61 -12.66 10.92
CA SER A 55 8.22 -13.16 12.15
C SER A 55 9.72 -13.38 11.96
N ARG A 56 10.46 -13.27 13.04
CA ARG A 56 11.85 -13.69 13.16
C ARG A 56 12.09 -14.20 14.58
N SER A 57 12.75 -15.33 14.69
CA SER A 57 13.09 -15.93 16.00
C SER A 57 11.86 -16.06 16.93
N GLN A 58 10.72 -16.49 16.39
CA GLN A 58 9.43 -16.66 17.09
C GLN A 58 8.79 -15.33 17.60
N GLN A 59 9.27 -14.19 17.15
CA GLN A 59 8.64 -12.90 17.44
C GLN A 59 7.88 -12.39 16.22
N THR A 60 6.57 -12.20 16.37
CA THR A 60 5.73 -11.62 15.31
C THR A 60 5.99 -10.13 15.22
N GLY A 61 6.44 -9.67 14.04
CA GLY A 61 6.75 -8.27 13.77
C GLY A 61 5.69 -7.58 12.89
N CYS A 62 5.08 -8.29 11.96
CA CYS A 62 4.14 -7.70 10.99
C CYS A 62 2.97 -8.64 10.71
N THR A 63 1.75 -8.12 10.78
CA THR A 63 0.50 -8.86 10.46
C THR A 63 -0.37 -8.15 9.40
N ARG A 64 0.10 -7.06 8.81
CA ARG A 64 -0.69 -6.15 7.96
C ARG A 64 -1.45 -6.85 6.84
N CYS A 65 -0.81 -7.76 6.12
CA CYS A 65 -1.44 -8.50 5.03
C CYS A 65 -2.52 -9.47 5.54
N ILE A 66 -2.31 -10.07 6.72
CA ILE A 66 -3.28 -10.95 7.39
C ILE A 66 -4.51 -10.14 7.80
N ASP A 67 -4.28 -8.99 8.46
CA ASP A 67 -5.33 -8.13 9.00
C ASP A 67 -6.17 -7.49 7.90
N THR A 68 -5.53 -7.13 6.78
CA THR A 68 -6.20 -6.50 5.62
C THR A 68 -6.99 -7.49 4.78
N CYS A 69 -6.66 -8.79 4.81
CA CYS A 69 -7.28 -9.77 3.93
C CYS A 69 -8.74 -10.08 4.32
N GLY A 70 -9.69 -9.46 3.63
CA GLY A 70 -11.12 -9.69 3.83
C GLY A 70 -11.56 -11.13 3.53
N ALA A 71 -10.91 -11.80 2.59
CA ALA A 71 -11.17 -13.19 2.23
C ALA A 71 -10.56 -14.18 3.24
N LYS A 72 -9.72 -13.71 4.19
CA LYS A 72 -8.96 -14.58 5.13
C LYS A 72 -8.07 -15.62 4.43
N ALA A 73 -7.62 -15.31 3.24
CA ALA A 73 -6.75 -16.16 2.43
C ALA A 73 -5.28 -16.16 2.94
N ILE A 74 -4.92 -15.26 3.86
CA ILE A 74 -3.55 -15.13 4.36
C ILE A 74 -3.50 -15.55 5.83
N ARG A 75 -2.54 -16.43 6.16
CA ARG A 75 -2.31 -16.92 7.53
C ARG A 75 -0.83 -16.97 7.84
N SER A 76 -0.49 -16.96 9.12
CA SER A 76 0.88 -17.16 9.59
C SER A 76 1.39 -18.57 9.21
N ASN A 77 2.66 -18.64 8.81
CA ASN A 77 3.36 -19.89 8.51
C ASN A 77 4.83 -19.76 8.93
N GLY A 78 5.09 -19.98 10.22
CA GLY A 78 6.43 -19.81 10.78
C GLY A 78 6.91 -18.36 10.70
N ASP A 79 8.09 -18.14 10.13
CA ASP A 79 8.67 -16.80 9.96
C ASP A 79 8.04 -16.00 8.79
N GLY A 80 7.19 -16.63 8.01
CA GLY A 80 6.51 -16.00 6.89
C GLY A 80 4.99 -16.14 6.96
N VAL A 81 4.35 -15.91 5.82
CA VAL A 81 2.90 -16.10 5.65
C VAL A 81 2.64 -17.13 4.56
N TYR A 82 1.52 -17.82 4.67
CA TYR A 82 0.96 -18.66 3.61
C TYR A 82 -0.21 -17.91 2.98
N ILE A 83 -0.25 -17.88 1.66
CA ILE A 83 -1.35 -17.29 0.89
C ILE A 83 -2.08 -18.41 0.17
N ASP A 84 -3.34 -18.62 0.53
CA ASP A 84 -4.23 -19.56 -0.13
C ASP A 84 -4.72 -18.95 -1.45
N GLN A 85 -4.20 -19.46 -2.56
CA GLN A 85 -4.50 -18.93 -3.88
C GLN A 85 -5.95 -19.22 -4.30
N ASP A 86 -6.55 -20.29 -3.79
CA ASP A 86 -7.93 -20.63 -4.10
C ASP A 86 -8.91 -19.70 -3.39
N MET A 87 -8.57 -19.26 -2.17
CA MET A 87 -9.35 -18.27 -1.42
C MET A 87 -9.06 -16.83 -1.82
N CYS A 88 -7.93 -16.56 -2.45
CA CYS A 88 -7.51 -15.20 -2.82
C CYS A 88 -8.49 -14.58 -3.83
N GLY A 89 -9.10 -13.46 -3.50
CA GLY A 89 -10.03 -12.72 -4.37
C GLY A 89 -9.38 -11.71 -5.31
N GLY A 90 -8.03 -11.57 -5.29
CA GLY A 90 -7.34 -10.65 -6.20
C GLY A 90 -7.53 -9.15 -5.90
N CYS A 91 -7.93 -8.77 -4.68
CA CYS A 91 -8.18 -7.35 -4.35
C CYS A 91 -6.91 -6.48 -4.28
N GLY A 92 -5.72 -7.07 -4.13
CA GLY A 92 -4.44 -6.35 -4.09
C GLY A 92 -4.13 -5.62 -2.77
N GLY A 93 -5.05 -5.56 -1.81
CA GLY A 93 -4.86 -4.84 -0.55
C GLY A 93 -3.67 -5.32 0.27
N CYS A 94 -3.34 -6.61 0.23
CA CYS A 94 -2.17 -7.15 0.91
C CYS A 94 -0.84 -6.63 0.34
N ALA A 95 -0.79 -6.40 -0.98
CA ALA A 95 0.39 -5.84 -1.64
C ALA A 95 0.52 -4.33 -1.37
N SER A 96 -0.61 -3.59 -1.28
CA SER A 96 -0.57 -2.15 -0.99
C SER A 96 -0.09 -1.83 0.42
N VAL A 97 -0.34 -2.72 1.40
CA VAL A 97 0.06 -2.52 2.80
C VAL A 97 1.40 -3.18 3.17
N CYS A 98 2.04 -3.94 2.27
CA CYS A 98 3.27 -4.66 2.58
C CYS A 98 4.46 -3.71 2.74
N PRO A 99 5.07 -3.59 3.94
CA PRO A 99 6.13 -2.61 4.20
C PRO A 99 7.45 -2.96 3.53
N THR A 100 7.67 -4.22 3.21
CA THR A 100 8.93 -4.73 2.62
C THR A 100 8.79 -5.10 1.16
N SER A 101 7.58 -4.96 0.57
CA SER A 101 7.25 -5.47 -0.75
C SER A 101 7.44 -7.00 -0.90
N ALA A 102 7.36 -7.74 0.21
CA ALA A 102 7.38 -9.21 0.17
C ALA A 102 6.16 -9.81 -0.54
N ILE A 103 5.04 -9.10 -0.58
CA ILE A 103 3.87 -9.44 -1.40
C ILE A 103 3.80 -8.46 -2.55
N LEU A 104 3.88 -8.98 -3.77
CA LEU A 104 3.76 -8.24 -5.02
C LEU A 104 2.45 -8.61 -5.70
N TYR A 105 1.78 -7.63 -6.28
CA TYR A 105 0.61 -7.85 -7.12
C TYR A 105 1.04 -7.99 -8.57
N ASP A 106 0.58 -9.03 -9.25
CA ASP A 106 1.04 -9.42 -10.58
C ASP A 106 -0.01 -9.29 -11.68
N ASP A 107 -1.23 -8.89 -11.36
CA ASP A 107 -2.33 -8.81 -12.34
C ASP A 107 -3.11 -7.47 -12.30
N PRO A 108 -2.58 -6.39 -12.88
CA PRO A 108 -1.26 -6.22 -13.50
C PRO A 108 -0.14 -5.93 -12.48
N PRO A 109 1.13 -6.13 -12.84
CA PRO A 109 2.27 -5.76 -12.01
C PRO A 109 2.29 -4.26 -11.68
N PHE A 110 2.86 -3.91 -10.52
CA PHE A 110 2.95 -2.52 -10.06
C PHE A 110 3.62 -1.59 -11.08
N GLU A 111 4.70 -2.04 -11.71
CA GLU A 111 5.45 -1.27 -12.71
C GLU A 111 4.57 -0.91 -13.93
N PHE A 112 3.72 -1.84 -14.36
CA PHE A 112 2.78 -1.58 -15.45
C PHE A 112 1.76 -0.51 -15.05
N LEU A 113 1.25 -0.58 -13.82
CA LEU A 113 0.26 0.36 -13.31
C LEU A 113 0.83 1.78 -13.26
N VAL A 114 2.00 1.96 -12.65
CA VAL A 114 2.62 3.29 -12.52
C VAL A 114 3.10 3.86 -13.85
N THR A 115 3.62 3.01 -14.76
CA THR A 115 4.00 3.43 -16.11
C THR A 115 2.78 3.91 -16.89
N ARG A 116 1.67 3.19 -16.81
CA ARG A 116 0.42 3.59 -17.47
C ARG A 116 -0.11 4.91 -16.92
N VAL A 117 -0.09 5.11 -15.60
CA VAL A 117 -0.47 6.39 -14.97
C VAL A 117 0.40 7.53 -15.49
N LYS A 118 1.73 7.36 -15.49
CA LYS A 118 2.67 8.37 -16.01
C LYS A 118 2.40 8.68 -17.49
N THR A 119 2.17 7.66 -18.31
CA THR A 119 1.89 7.82 -19.74
C THR A 119 0.59 8.59 -19.99
N LEU A 120 -0.49 8.25 -19.28
CA LEU A 120 -1.77 8.96 -19.40
C LEU A 120 -1.62 10.45 -19.06
N ILE A 121 -0.93 10.76 -17.96
CA ILE A 121 -0.73 12.13 -17.52
C ILE A 121 0.12 12.92 -18.52
N SER A 122 1.26 12.36 -18.97
CA SER A 122 2.15 13.03 -19.90
C SER A 122 1.49 13.27 -21.26
N THR A 123 0.72 12.28 -21.76
CA THR A 123 -0.02 12.41 -23.01
C THR A 123 -1.09 13.49 -22.92
N TYR A 124 -1.87 13.47 -21.82
CA TYR A 124 -2.91 14.48 -21.62
C TYR A 124 -2.32 15.90 -21.52
N ARG A 125 -1.27 16.09 -20.73
CA ARG A 125 -0.59 17.39 -20.61
C ARG A 125 -0.04 17.88 -21.94
N GLY A 126 0.50 16.99 -22.76
CA GLY A 126 0.96 17.33 -24.11
C GLY A 126 -0.14 17.76 -25.05
N ALA A 127 -1.35 17.20 -24.91
CA ALA A 127 -2.49 17.51 -25.77
C ALA A 127 -3.33 18.71 -25.28
N ALA A 128 -3.59 18.79 -23.98
CA ALA A 128 -4.52 19.76 -23.41
C ALA A 128 -3.85 21.00 -22.79
N ASN A 129 -2.53 20.98 -22.63
CA ASN A 129 -1.73 22.02 -21.98
C ASN A 129 -2.21 22.37 -20.55
N THR A 130 -2.89 21.43 -19.89
CA THR A 130 -3.37 21.52 -18.50
C THR A 130 -3.08 20.19 -17.79
N ALA A 131 -3.15 20.18 -16.47
CA ALA A 131 -2.91 18.98 -15.70
C ALA A 131 -4.21 18.18 -15.48
N PRO A 132 -4.22 16.86 -15.76
CA PRO A 132 -5.39 16.02 -15.52
C PRO A 132 -5.53 15.66 -14.04
N ARG A 133 -6.73 15.27 -13.64
CA ARG A 133 -7.02 14.51 -12.42
C ARG A 133 -7.11 13.03 -12.75
N ILE A 134 -6.46 12.18 -11.98
CA ILE A 134 -6.59 10.72 -12.11
C ILE A 134 -7.65 10.24 -11.12
N LEU A 135 -8.67 9.55 -11.62
CA LEU A 135 -9.73 8.96 -10.82
C LEU A 135 -9.61 7.43 -10.88
N PHE A 136 -9.08 6.83 -9.82
CA PHE A 136 -9.01 5.37 -9.68
C PHE A 136 -10.40 4.81 -9.36
N VAL A 137 -10.84 3.85 -10.16
CA VAL A 137 -12.18 3.26 -10.07
C VAL A 137 -12.15 1.75 -10.22
N ASP A 138 -13.03 1.03 -9.54
CA ASP A 138 -13.16 -0.40 -9.76
C ASP A 138 -13.98 -0.72 -11.02
N ARG A 139 -13.73 -1.89 -11.57
CA ARG A 139 -14.37 -2.40 -12.79
C ARG A 139 -15.87 -2.65 -12.59
N SER A 140 -16.30 -2.93 -11.39
CA SER A 140 -17.69 -3.31 -11.12
C SER A 140 -18.59 -2.09 -10.86
N PHE A 141 -18.38 -1.40 -9.75
CA PHE A 141 -19.21 -0.29 -9.30
C PHE A 141 -18.83 1.04 -9.96
N GLY A 142 -17.53 1.41 -9.86
CA GLY A 142 -17.06 2.72 -10.32
C GLY A 142 -17.24 2.90 -11.84
N ARG A 143 -16.87 1.87 -12.62
CA ARG A 143 -17.09 1.87 -14.07
C ARG A 143 -18.58 2.04 -14.41
N GLN A 144 -19.47 1.32 -13.71
CA GLN A 144 -20.91 1.40 -13.96
C GLN A 144 -21.47 2.79 -13.62
N LEU A 145 -21.04 3.36 -12.51
CA LEU A 145 -21.46 4.70 -12.09
C LEU A 145 -21.04 5.77 -13.11
N ILE A 146 -19.80 5.70 -13.59
CA ILE A 146 -19.29 6.61 -14.65
C ILE A 146 -20.06 6.42 -15.96
N ALA A 147 -20.31 5.18 -16.38
CA ALA A 147 -21.10 4.91 -17.58
C ALA A 147 -22.52 5.47 -17.48
N ASN A 148 -23.14 5.36 -16.32
CA ASN A 148 -24.46 5.91 -16.06
C ASN A 148 -24.43 7.46 -16.05
N ALA A 149 -23.39 8.08 -15.44
CA ALA A 149 -23.22 9.54 -15.47
C ALA A 149 -23.06 10.06 -16.90
N ALA A 150 -22.24 9.38 -17.74
CA ALA A 150 -22.06 9.75 -19.14
C ALA A 150 -23.34 9.62 -19.98
N ARG A 151 -24.21 8.65 -19.63
CA ARG A 151 -25.45 8.41 -20.40
C ARG A 151 -26.61 9.29 -19.96
N PHE A 152 -26.72 9.57 -18.66
CA PHE A 152 -27.93 10.16 -18.07
C PHE A 152 -27.71 11.56 -17.50
N SER A 153 -26.46 12.07 -17.50
CA SER A 153 -26.13 13.37 -16.95
C SER A 153 -24.93 14.01 -17.68
N ARG A 154 -24.12 14.81 -16.99
CA ARG A 154 -22.99 15.57 -17.58
C ARG A 154 -21.75 14.71 -17.86
N GLY A 155 -21.68 13.52 -17.29
CA GLY A 155 -20.49 12.68 -17.34
C GLY A 155 -19.33 13.19 -16.47
N LEU A 156 -18.11 12.77 -16.82
CA LEU A 156 -16.91 13.25 -16.13
C LEU A 156 -16.46 14.60 -16.68
N PRO A 157 -15.91 15.51 -15.84
CA PRO A 157 -15.19 16.67 -16.32
C PRO A 157 -14.07 16.29 -17.29
N ALA A 158 -13.77 17.15 -18.27
CA ALA A 158 -12.81 16.85 -19.33
C ALA A 158 -11.38 16.62 -18.82
N ASP A 159 -11.03 17.14 -17.65
CA ASP A 159 -9.73 16.97 -17.01
C ASP A 159 -9.66 15.71 -16.12
N VAL A 160 -10.74 14.95 -15.96
CA VAL A 160 -10.77 13.72 -15.16
C VAL A 160 -10.54 12.50 -16.05
N ILE A 161 -9.43 11.82 -15.83
CA ILE A 161 -9.11 10.56 -16.49
C ILE A 161 -9.46 9.40 -15.56
N PRO A 162 -10.48 8.58 -15.89
CA PRO A 162 -10.76 7.39 -15.12
C PRO A 162 -9.68 6.33 -15.35
N TYR A 163 -9.11 5.80 -14.26
CA TYR A 163 -8.18 4.68 -14.27
C TYR A 163 -8.86 3.47 -13.64
N GLU A 164 -9.22 2.51 -14.50
CA GLU A 164 -9.92 1.29 -14.07
C GLU A 164 -8.94 0.25 -13.52
N VAL A 165 -9.24 -0.28 -12.35
CA VAL A 165 -8.59 -1.41 -11.68
C VAL A 165 -9.62 -2.44 -11.26
N ASP A 166 -9.20 -3.66 -10.98
CA ASP A 166 -10.15 -4.69 -10.53
C ASP A 166 -10.74 -4.38 -9.16
N ASN A 167 -9.91 -3.87 -8.26
CA ASN A 167 -10.34 -3.40 -6.94
C ASN A 167 -9.48 -2.19 -6.52
N VAL A 168 -10.12 -1.13 -6.05
CA VAL A 168 -9.42 0.10 -5.59
C VAL A 168 -8.58 -0.11 -4.33
N GLU A 169 -8.70 -1.23 -3.62
CA GLU A 169 -7.81 -1.59 -2.51
C GLU A 169 -6.36 -1.82 -2.95
N LEU A 170 -6.14 -2.09 -4.24
CA LEU A 170 -4.81 -2.17 -4.84
C LEU A 170 -4.09 -0.83 -4.80
N ILE A 171 -4.83 0.28 -4.86
CA ILE A 171 -4.29 1.64 -4.92
C ILE A 171 -3.88 2.07 -3.52
N GLY A 172 -2.58 2.19 -3.32
CA GLY A 172 -1.98 2.68 -2.08
C GLY A 172 -1.30 4.03 -2.26
N HIS A 173 -0.54 4.41 -1.23
CA HIS A 173 0.22 5.65 -1.21
C HIS A 173 1.20 5.79 -2.40
N ALA A 174 1.80 4.69 -2.86
CA ALA A 174 2.77 4.71 -3.95
C ALA A 174 2.13 5.14 -5.28
N GLU A 175 0.97 4.61 -5.61
CA GLU A 175 0.22 4.94 -6.82
C GLU A 175 -0.30 6.39 -6.79
N LEU A 176 -0.83 6.83 -5.63
CA LEU A 176 -1.31 8.19 -5.44
C LEU A 176 -0.18 9.22 -5.58
N LEU A 177 0.95 8.97 -4.92
CA LEU A 177 2.13 9.82 -5.01
C LEU A 177 2.71 9.83 -6.42
N THR A 178 2.73 8.67 -7.10
CA THR A 178 3.19 8.59 -8.50
C THR A 178 2.34 9.46 -9.42
N ALA A 179 1.01 9.44 -9.26
CA ALA A 179 0.14 10.30 -10.07
C ALA A 179 0.45 11.78 -9.87
N LEU A 180 0.63 12.24 -8.62
CA LEU A 180 1.00 13.61 -8.32
C LEU A 180 2.41 13.95 -8.82
N GLY A 181 3.39 13.04 -8.62
CA GLY A 181 4.77 13.21 -9.10
C GLY A 181 4.86 13.33 -10.61
N ALA A 182 4.04 12.58 -11.33
CA ALA A 182 3.94 12.68 -12.79
C ALA A 182 3.23 13.96 -13.28
N GLY A 183 2.66 14.77 -12.38
CA GLY A 183 2.06 16.05 -12.71
C GLY A 183 0.53 16.00 -12.88
N ALA A 184 -0.15 15.05 -12.23
CA ALA A 184 -1.61 15.14 -12.08
C ALA A 184 -1.98 16.25 -11.11
N SER A 185 -3.05 17.00 -11.41
CA SER A 185 -3.58 18.02 -10.51
C SER A 185 -4.21 17.42 -9.25
N ALA A 186 -4.76 16.21 -9.35
CA ALA A 186 -5.22 15.43 -8.22
C ALA A 186 -5.17 13.92 -8.50
N ALA A 187 -5.05 13.14 -7.43
CA ALA A 187 -5.17 11.69 -7.41
C ALA A 187 -6.37 11.31 -6.54
N LEU A 188 -7.42 10.78 -7.16
CA LEU A 188 -8.72 10.54 -6.56
C LEU A 188 -9.02 9.05 -6.55
N ILE A 189 -9.65 8.55 -5.50
CA ILE A 189 -10.17 7.17 -5.43
C ILE A 189 -11.68 7.22 -5.32
N LEU A 190 -12.40 6.61 -6.26
CA LEU A 190 -13.84 6.39 -6.11
C LEU A 190 -14.05 5.07 -5.36
N LYS A 191 -14.48 5.20 -4.12
CA LYS A 191 -14.68 4.07 -3.24
C LYS A 191 -15.98 3.33 -3.59
N SER A 192 -15.86 2.01 -3.75
CA SER A 192 -17.00 1.12 -3.91
C SER A 192 -17.64 0.79 -2.55
N PRO A 193 -18.96 0.55 -2.47
CA PRO A 193 -19.61 0.05 -1.26
C PRO A 193 -19.00 -1.25 -0.70
N ARG A 194 -18.36 -2.04 -1.57
CA ARG A 194 -17.68 -3.30 -1.19
C ARG A 194 -16.27 -3.12 -0.67
N THR A 195 -15.68 -1.95 -0.86
CA THR A 195 -14.30 -1.67 -0.48
C THR A 195 -14.15 -1.59 1.04
N ALA A 196 -13.15 -2.25 1.59
CA ALA A 196 -12.85 -2.20 3.01
C ALA A 196 -12.49 -0.77 3.43
N LYS A 197 -13.31 -0.18 4.33
CA LYS A 197 -13.16 1.22 4.75
C LYS A 197 -11.78 1.53 5.32
N THR A 198 -11.25 0.62 6.12
CA THR A 198 -9.98 0.80 6.83
C THR A 198 -8.76 0.77 5.91
N ALA A 199 -8.78 -0.07 4.86
CA ALA A 199 -7.64 -0.20 3.95
C ALA A 199 -7.34 1.11 3.23
N ILE A 200 -8.35 1.69 2.57
CA ILE A 200 -8.19 2.97 1.84
C ILE A 200 -7.93 4.13 2.80
N ALA A 201 -8.63 4.19 3.94
CA ALA A 201 -8.43 5.25 4.92
C ALA A 201 -6.98 5.28 5.43
N ASN A 202 -6.40 4.12 5.74
CA ASN A 202 -5.01 4.02 6.19
C ASN A 202 -4.02 4.45 5.10
N GLN A 203 -4.26 4.08 3.84
CA GLN A 203 -3.39 4.47 2.73
C GLN A 203 -3.50 5.97 2.41
N SER A 204 -4.70 6.55 2.47
CA SER A 204 -4.92 7.98 2.32
C SER A 204 -4.24 8.78 3.45
N ALA A 205 -4.39 8.35 4.70
CA ALA A 205 -3.74 8.99 5.85
C ALA A 205 -2.21 8.91 5.77
N LEU A 206 -1.66 7.77 5.32
CA LEU A 206 -0.22 7.64 5.07
C LEU A 206 0.25 8.58 3.96
N THR A 207 -0.51 8.68 2.87
CA THR A 207 -0.21 9.61 1.77
C THR A 207 -0.18 11.05 2.26
N ASP A 208 -1.17 11.45 3.07
CA ASP A 208 -1.24 12.78 3.67
C ASP A 208 -0.01 13.10 4.55
N ARG A 209 0.42 12.15 5.38
CA ARG A 209 1.64 12.31 6.18
C ARG A 209 2.90 12.42 5.31
N LEU A 210 3.02 11.60 4.28
CA LEU A 210 4.15 11.66 3.37
C LEU A 210 4.21 12.99 2.61
N LEU A 211 3.06 13.51 2.17
CA LEU A 211 2.98 14.81 1.50
C LEU A 211 3.29 15.98 2.43
N SER A 212 3.11 15.83 3.74
CA SER A 212 3.42 16.91 4.72
C SER A 212 4.89 17.36 4.70
N GLY A 213 5.80 16.51 4.21
CA GLY A 213 7.22 16.84 4.04
C GLY A 213 7.58 17.35 2.64
N THR A 214 6.60 17.62 1.79
CA THR A 214 6.80 18.03 0.40
C THR A 214 6.19 19.40 0.14
N THR A 215 6.45 19.95 -1.04
CA THR A 215 5.84 21.21 -1.51
C THR A 215 4.46 21.01 -2.14
N VAL A 216 3.97 19.78 -2.21
CA VAL A 216 2.70 19.43 -2.84
C VAL A 216 1.55 19.54 -1.84
N ASP A 217 0.49 20.21 -2.24
CA ASP A 217 -0.71 20.37 -1.41
C ASP A 217 -1.39 19.00 -1.18
N ARG A 218 -1.64 18.68 0.09
CA ARG A 218 -2.29 17.43 0.53
C ARG A 218 -3.73 17.31 0.05
N GLN A 219 -4.43 18.41 -0.21
CA GLN A 219 -5.80 18.43 -0.74
C GLN A 219 -5.91 17.83 -2.16
N ARG A 220 -4.78 17.56 -2.82
CA ARG A 220 -4.73 16.91 -4.13
C ARG A 220 -5.02 15.40 -4.09
N VAL A 221 -5.10 14.81 -2.91
CA VAL A 221 -5.49 13.40 -2.71
C VAL A 221 -6.82 13.37 -1.99
N ALA A 222 -7.81 12.70 -2.60
CA ALA A 222 -9.12 12.55 -1.97
C ALA A 222 -9.74 11.18 -2.26
N VAL A 223 -10.52 10.70 -1.29
CA VAL A 223 -11.39 9.53 -1.44
C VAL A 223 -12.81 10.03 -1.64
N ILE A 224 -13.41 9.68 -2.77
CA ILE A 224 -14.77 10.03 -3.13
C ILE A 224 -15.69 8.89 -2.71
N GLU A 225 -16.63 9.17 -1.83
CA GLU A 225 -17.74 8.28 -1.48
C GLU A 225 -18.97 8.77 -2.22
N ALA A 226 -19.32 8.13 -3.33
CA ALA A 226 -20.48 8.46 -4.13
C ALA A 226 -21.20 7.18 -4.55
N ASP A 227 -22.49 7.08 -4.24
CA ASP A 227 -23.37 5.98 -4.62
C ASP A 227 -24.42 6.42 -5.67
N SER A 228 -24.44 7.70 -6.02
CA SER A 228 -25.28 8.28 -7.05
C SER A 228 -24.50 9.16 -8.04
N ILE A 229 -25.08 9.37 -9.22
CA ILE A 229 -24.52 10.25 -10.27
C ILE A 229 -24.34 11.67 -9.73
N GLU A 230 -25.35 12.18 -9.01
CA GLU A 230 -25.32 13.53 -8.46
C GLU A 230 -24.17 13.73 -7.47
N GLN A 231 -23.94 12.78 -6.56
CA GLN A 231 -22.83 12.83 -5.61
C GLN A 231 -21.48 12.77 -6.32
N LEU A 232 -21.34 11.92 -7.35
CA LEU A 232 -20.12 11.85 -8.15
C LEU A 232 -19.84 13.18 -8.86
N GLU A 233 -20.84 13.76 -9.50
CA GLU A 233 -20.71 15.04 -10.18
C GLU A 233 -20.39 16.18 -9.22
N ASN A 234 -21.08 16.28 -8.09
CA ASN A 234 -20.81 17.29 -7.06
C ASN A 234 -19.35 17.20 -6.55
N ALA A 235 -18.82 15.99 -6.37
CA ALA A 235 -17.44 15.78 -5.96
C ALA A 235 -16.42 16.18 -7.04
N LEU A 236 -16.76 16.04 -8.32
CA LEU A 236 -15.82 16.25 -9.42
C LEU A 236 -15.88 17.64 -10.06
N TYR A 237 -17.05 18.30 -10.08
CA TYR A 237 -17.24 19.59 -10.75
C TYR A 237 -16.96 20.81 -9.86
N GLY A 238 -16.81 20.62 -8.56
CA GLY A 238 -16.73 21.73 -7.60
C GLY A 238 -15.36 22.35 -7.37
N THR A 239 -14.26 21.75 -7.83
CA THR A 239 -12.92 22.15 -7.39
C THR A 239 -11.95 22.23 -8.57
N ALA A 240 -11.64 23.45 -8.99
CA ALA A 240 -10.47 23.69 -9.84
C ALA A 240 -9.24 23.80 -8.94
N LEU A 241 -8.28 22.89 -9.13
CA LEU A 241 -6.97 22.96 -8.47
C LEU A 241 -5.97 23.65 -9.37
N PRO A 242 -5.05 24.47 -8.84
CA PRO A 242 -3.99 25.08 -9.64
C PRO A 242 -3.11 24.02 -10.28
N ASP A 243 -2.52 24.35 -11.44
CA ASP A 243 -1.62 23.43 -12.13
C ASP A 243 -0.46 23.01 -11.22
N PRO A 244 -0.19 21.70 -11.10
CA PRO A 244 0.90 21.20 -10.29
C PRO A 244 2.23 21.34 -11.03
N LYS A 245 3.32 21.36 -10.28
CA LYS A 245 4.64 21.04 -10.82
C LYS A 245 4.64 19.56 -11.25
N SER A 246 5.28 19.26 -12.38
CA SER A 246 5.64 17.87 -12.73
C SER A 246 7.08 17.63 -12.36
N PHE A 247 7.37 16.42 -11.89
CA PHE A 247 8.71 16.04 -11.49
C PHE A 247 9.23 14.95 -12.42
N ASP A 248 10.51 15.01 -12.77
CA ASP A 248 11.12 13.92 -13.53
C ASP A 248 11.54 12.81 -12.56
N VAL A 249 10.72 11.76 -12.49
CA VAL A 249 10.95 10.60 -11.62
C VAL A 249 11.11 9.37 -12.46
N ALA A 250 12.20 8.63 -12.24
CA ALA A 250 12.53 7.42 -12.99
C ALA A 250 11.55 6.26 -12.74
N LEU A 251 10.84 6.22 -11.61
CA LEU A 251 9.87 5.18 -11.19
C LEU A 251 10.45 3.76 -11.26
N LEU A 252 11.66 3.57 -10.74
CA LEU A 252 12.37 2.29 -10.74
C LEU A 252 12.19 1.54 -9.42
N GLY A 253 11.93 0.24 -9.51
CA GLY A 253 11.79 -0.66 -8.37
C GLY A 253 10.35 -0.86 -7.90
N GLY A 254 10.19 -1.43 -6.72
CA GLY A 254 8.87 -1.69 -6.13
C GLY A 254 8.21 -0.46 -5.53
N ARG A 255 7.04 -0.67 -4.88
CA ARG A 255 6.26 0.42 -4.25
C ARG A 255 7.08 1.28 -3.30
N ARG A 256 7.94 0.65 -2.51
CA ARG A 256 8.77 1.33 -1.53
C ARG A 256 9.79 2.26 -2.17
N GLU A 257 10.51 1.78 -3.18
CA GLU A 257 11.54 2.53 -3.90
C GLU A 257 10.91 3.70 -4.68
N VAL A 258 9.82 3.44 -5.38
CA VAL A 258 9.08 4.48 -6.13
C VAL A 258 8.55 5.56 -5.19
N THR A 259 7.96 5.18 -4.04
CA THR A 259 7.52 6.17 -3.05
C THR A 259 8.64 7.12 -2.63
N LYS A 260 9.83 6.59 -2.34
CA LYS A 260 10.99 7.40 -1.92
C LYS A 260 11.48 8.31 -3.03
N GLN A 261 11.57 7.80 -4.27
CA GLN A 261 11.97 8.58 -5.43
C GLN A 261 11.01 9.76 -5.67
N VAL A 262 9.71 9.49 -5.59
CA VAL A 262 8.68 10.52 -5.78
C VAL A 262 8.73 11.57 -4.68
N ILE A 263 8.80 11.16 -3.40
CA ILE A 263 8.89 12.10 -2.28
C ILE A 263 10.14 12.94 -2.38
N ALA A 264 11.31 12.35 -2.69
CA ALA A 264 12.55 13.08 -2.86
C ALA A 264 12.44 14.13 -3.98
N ALA A 265 11.81 13.80 -5.09
CA ALA A 265 11.61 14.72 -6.19
C ALA A 265 10.61 15.86 -5.87
N MET A 266 9.58 15.58 -5.04
CA MET A 266 8.59 16.57 -4.62
C MET A 266 9.09 17.53 -3.54
N THR A 267 10.24 17.27 -2.95
CA THR A 267 10.79 18.06 -1.86
C THR A 267 11.80 19.06 -2.44
N GLU A 268 11.59 20.36 -2.18
CA GLU A 268 12.61 21.38 -2.41
C GLU A 268 13.60 21.29 -1.23
N HIS A 269 14.74 20.68 -1.48
CA HIS A 269 15.72 20.40 -0.44
C HIS A 269 17.07 20.95 -0.84
N ASP A 270 17.72 21.67 0.07
CA ASP A 270 19.05 22.28 -0.12
C ASP A 270 20.20 21.25 -0.14
N GLY A 271 19.90 20.00 0.17
CA GLY A 271 20.87 18.89 0.26
C GLY A 271 21.69 18.87 1.54
N GLU A 272 21.60 19.90 2.39
CA GLU A 272 22.38 20.01 3.63
C GLU A 272 21.63 19.49 4.83
N THR A 273 20.32 19.73 4.89
CA THR A 273 19.48 19.31 6.04
C THR A 273 18.76 18.01 5.72
N PRO A 274 18.82 16.96 6.57
CA PRO A 274 18.06 15.73 6.37
C PRO A 274 16.56 16.01 6.34
N LEU A 275 15.87 15.48 5.31
CA LEU A 275 14.42 15.53 5.28
C LEU A 275 13.84 14.61 6.34
N HIS A 276 13.09 15.19 7.26
CA HIS A 276 12.37 14.45 8.29
C HIS A 276 10.87 14.58 8.09
N ILE A 277 10.21 13.44 7.87
CA ILE A 277 8.75 13.36 7.83
C ILE A 277 8.28 12.65 9.11
N ALA A 278 7.40 13.29 9.86
CA ALA A 278 6.79 12.68 11.03
C ALA A 278 5.80 11.60 10.60
N LEU A 279 6.00 10.38 11.08
CA LEU A 279 5.15 9.23 10.79
C LEU A 279 4.56 8.66 12.08
N GLU A 280 3.44 7.97 11.95
CA GLU A 280 2.76 7.34 13.07
C GLU A 280 3.32 5.93 13.36
N PRO A 281 3.21 5.45 14.60
CA PRO A 281 3.49 4.06 14.91
C PRO A 281 2.65 3.13 14.03
N GLY A 282 3.32 2.21 13.34
CA GLY A 282 2.66 1.32 12.38
C GLY A 282 2.73 1.76 10.92
N ASP A 283 3.26 2.94 10.58
CA ASP A 283 3.57 3.28 9.19
C ASP A 283 4.69 2.38 8.62
N PRO A 284 4.74 2.15 7.30
CA PRO A 284 5.69 1.18 6.71
C PRO A 284 7.14 1.68 6.63
N TYR A 285 7.39 2.95 6.90
CA TYR A 285 8.69 3.60 6.82
C TYR A 285 9.17 3.96 8.21
N GLY A 286 10.48 4.00 8.43
CA GLY A 286 11.06 4.36 9.70
C GLY A 286 12.58 4.42 9.63
N THR A 287 13.18 4.79 10.75
CA THR A 287 14.63 4.75 10.97
C THR A 287 14.96 3.88 12.17
N ILE A 288 16.21 3.52 12.30
CA ILE A 288 16.72 2.71 13.42
C ILE A 288 17.68 3.60 14.20
N GLU A 289 17.41 3.75 15.49
CA GLU A 289 18.32 4.40 16.42
C GLU A 289 18.99 3.35 17.29
N VAL A 290 20.31 3.39 17.37
CA VAL A 290 21.12 2.48 18.20
C VAL A 290 21.68 3.28 19.37
N ASP A 291 21.36 2.83 20.59
CA ASP A 291 21.95 3.37 21.82
C ASP A 291 23.38 2.82 21.94
N SER A 292 24.38 3.65 21.64
CA SER A 292 25.80 3.27 21.64
C SER A 292 26.31 2.83 23.00
N ASP A 293 25.73 3.38 24.09
CA ASP A 293 26.16 3.08 25.46
C ASP A 293 25.69 1.70 25.93
N LYS A 294 24.58 1.22 25.35
CA LYS A 294 24.00 -0.10 25.62
C LYS A 294 24.33 -1.17 24.59
N CYS A 295 24.81 -0.75 23.43
CA CYS A 295 25.10 -1.66 22.34
C CYS A 295 26.38 -2.49 22.66
N THR A 296 26.22 -3.81 22.71
CA THR A 296 27.35 -4.74 22.92
C THR A 296 27.95 -5.28 21.62
N LEU A 297 27.51 -4.78 20.47
CA LEU A 297 27.90 -5.27 19.14
C LEU A 297 27.68 -6.77 18.95
N CYS A 298 26.65 -7.35 19.57
CA CYS A 298 26.33 -8.78 19.45
C CYS A 298 25.75 -9.18 18.07
N LEU A 299 25.46 -8.21 17.21
CA LEU A 299 24.96 -8.37 15.82
C LEU A 299 23.61 -9.12 15.71
N ALA A 300 22.91 -9.38 16.83
CA ALA A 300 21.63 -10.06 16.81
C ALA A 300 20.57 -9.26 16.02
N CYS A 301 20.63 -7.92 16.05
CA CYS A 301 19.75 -7.05 15.28
C CYS A 301 20.00 -7.17 13.75
N VAL A 302 21.23 -7.39 13.34
CA VAL A 302 21.60 -7.59 11.92
C VAL A 302 20.97 -8.89 11.40
N SER A 303 21.12 -9.99 12.13
CA SER A 303 20.58 -11.30 11.72
C SER A 303 19.04 -11.33 11.68
N GLN A 304 18.38 -10.46 12.42
CA GLN A 304 16.92 -10.39 12.48
C GLN A 304 16.30 -9.35 11.54
N CYS A 305 17.11 -8.49 10.92
CA CYS A 305 16.61 -7.45 10.04
C CYS A 305 16.14 -8.05 8.70
N PRO A 306 14.81 -8.05 8.40
CA PRO A 306 14.30 -8.72 7.20
C PRO A 306 14.67 -8.00 5.90
N THR A 307 14.91 -6.69 5.96
CA THR A 307 15.18 -5.86 4.79
C THR A 307 16.66 -5.59 4.56
N GLY A 308 17.56 -6.13 5.40
CA GLY A 308 18.98 -5.82 5.33
C GLY A 308 19.30 -4.35 5.65
N ALA A 309 18.42 -3.65 6.34
CA ALA A 309 18.68 -2.28 6.80
C ALA A 309 19.83 -2.19 7.79
N LEU A 310 20.07 -3.27 8.52
CA LEU A 310 21.21 -3.42 9.40
C LEU A 310 22.19 -4.44 8.80
N ASN A 311 23.43 -4.03 8.64
CA ASN A 311 24.50 -4.88 8.11
C ASN A 311 25.71 -4.80 9.04
N ASP A 312 26.47 -5.87 9.07
CA ASP A 312 27.79 -5.93 9.70
C ASP A 312 28.91 -5.81 8.66
N ARG A 313 30.11 -5.59 9.14
CA ARG A 313 31.34 -5.74 8.36
C ARG A 313 32.12 -6.95 8.84
N SER A 314 32.57 -7.74 7.88
CA SER A 314 33.33 -8.97 8.17
C SER A 314 34.71 -8.70 8.78
N ASP A 315 35.27 -7.50 8.58
CA ASP A 315 36.63 -7.13 8.99
C ASP A 315 36.67 -6.45 10.38
N ARG A 316 35.56 -5.98 10.88
CA ARG A 316 35.48 -5.34 12.21
C ARG A 316 34.02 -5.37 12.75
N PRO A 317 33.90 -5.37 14.11
CA PRO A 317 32.57 -5.34 14.73
C PRO A 317 31.96 -3.92 14.59
N GLU A 318 31.19 -3.73 13.53
CA GLU A 318 30.55 -2.46 13.20
C GLU A 318 29.12 -2.75 12.70
N ILE A 319 28.15 -1.92 13.11
CA ILE A 319 26.79 -1.97 12.60
C ILE A 319 26.62 -0.81 11.61
N ASN A 320 26.37 -1.15 10.35
CA ASN A 320 26.02 -0.19 9.33
C ASN A 320 24.50 -0.13 9.19
N ILE A 321 23.96 1.09 9.06
CA ILE A 321 22.54 1.33 8.89
C ILE A 321 22.29 1.84 7.48
N VAL A 322 21.50 1.07 6.72
CA VAL A 322 20.99 1.48 5.40
C VAL A 322 19.58 2.02 5.62
N GLU A 323 19.46 3.33 5.85
CA GLU A 323 18.19 3.98 6.18
C GLU A 323 17.10 3.74 5.12
N ASN A 324 17.50 3.66 3.85
CA ASN A 324 16.59 3.37 2.73
C ASN A 324 15.92 1.99 2.83
N ALA A 325 16.55 1.02 3.48
CA ALA A 325 15.99 -0.30 3.67
C ALA A 325 15.20 -0.42 4.98
N ALA A 326 15.31 0.55 5.90
CA ALA A 326 14.64 0.48 7.21
C ALA A 326 13.12 0.52 7.07
N CYS A 327 12.43 -0.49 7.59
CA CYS A 327 10.98 -0.55 7.69
C CYS A 327 10.55 -0.55 9.16
N ASN A 328 9.40 0.07 9.43
CA ASN A 328 8.87 0.16 10.79
C ASN A 328 8.13 -1.15 11.16
N VAL A 329 8.91 -2.19 11.42
CA VAL A 329 8.42 -3.48 11.92
C VAL A 329 9.24 -3.90 13.14
N VAL A 330 8.59 -4.38 14.17
CA VAL A 330 9.22 -4.75 15.45
C VAL A 330 9.70 -6.20 15.39
N CYS A 331 10.68 -6.48 14.52
CA CYS A 331 11.36 -7.78 14.52
C CYS A 331 12.65 -7.78 15.33
N VAL A 332 13.12 -6.59 15.72
CA VAL A 332 14.39 -6.43 16.47
C VAL A 332 14.08 -6.19 17.93
N PRO A 333 14.65 -6.94 18.88
CA PRO A 333 14.49 -6.68 20.29
C PRO A 333 14.94 -5.26 20.62
N THR A 334 14.09 -4.51 21.31
CA THR A 334 14.39 -3.14 21.76
C THR A 334 15.43 -3.07 22.87
N HIS A 335 15.90 -4.22 23.33
CA HIS A 335 17.00 -4.35 24.29
C HIS A 335 17.96 -5.42 23.81
N ALA A 336 19.24 -5.07 23.61
CA ALA A 336 20.31 -6.03 23.61
C ALA A 336 20.28 -6.73 24.97
N GLN A 337 19.70 -7.94 25.02
CA GLN A 337 19.75 -8.75 26.23
C GLN A 337 21.22 -9.11 26.47
N LYS A 338 21.80 -8.59 27.54
CA LYS A 338 23.05 -9.11 28.07
C LYS A 338 22.88 -10.62 28.23
N LEU A 339 23.47 -11.40 27.35
CA LEU A 339 23.63 -12.83 27.59
C LEU A 339 24.35 -12.97 28.93
N PRO A 340 23.78 -13.67 29.92
CA PRO A 340 24.49 -13.87 31.18
C PRO A 340 25.79 -14.59 30.90
N SER A 341 26.90 -14.01 31.33
CA SER A 341 28.17 -14.69 31.39
C SER A 341 27.95 -16.02 32.11
N ARG A 342 28.57 -17.08 31.62
CA ARG A 342 28.44 -18.48 32.04
C ARG A 342 28.89 -18.74 33.50
N SER A 343 28.47 -17.89 34.47
CA SER A 343 28.71 -18.14 35.88
C SER A 343 27.62 -17.43 36.71
N SER A 344 26.48 -18.07 36.79
CA SER A 344 25.60 -18.10 37.96
C SER A 344 24.29 -18.80 37.61
N ARG A 345 24.27 -20.12 37.81
CA ARG A 345 23.01 -20.79 38.11
C ARG A 345 22.59 -20.32 39.48
N ASN A 346 21.51 -19.57 39.56
CA ASN A 346 20.40 -19.70 40.48
C ASN A 346 19.61 -18.39 40.56
N SER A 347 18.33 -18.60 40.62
CA SER A 347 17.27 -17.76 41.15
C SER A 347 16.56 -16.78 40.24
N ALA A 348 15.30 -17.18 40.06
CA ALA A 348 14.07 -16.39 40.23
C ALA A 348 13.59 -15.54 39.08
N LEU A 349 12.56 -16.04 38.44
CA LEU A 349 11.21 -15.44 38.22
C LEU A 349 11.04 -14.00 38.73
N ALA A 350 10.44 -13.22 37.80
CA ALA A 350 9.76 -11.95 37.99
C ALA A 350 10.56 -10.70 37.61
N ASN A 351 10.24 -10.18 36.38
CA ASN A 351 9.60 -8.88 36.30
C ASN A 351 9.20 -8.58 34.85
N ARG A 352 7.90 -8.70 34.60
CA ARG A 352 7.26 -8.07 33.44
C ARG A 352 7.23 -6.58 33.68
N HIS A 353 8.13 -5.83 33.06
CA HIS A 353 8.00 -4.38 32.99
C HIS A 353 7.72 -3.94 31.56
N SER A 354 6.64 -3.26 31.48
CA SER A 354 6.08 -2.42 30.45
C SER A 354 7.11 -1.92 29.43
N ILE A 355 6.97 -2.36 28.19
CA ILE A 355 7.68 -1.85 27.02
C ILE A 355 7.06 -0.51 26.67
N ASN A 356 7.78 0.57 26.92
CA ASN A 356 7.41 1.90 26.50
C ASN A 356 7.74 2.03 25.01
N ASN A 357 6.73 1.83 24.14
CA ASN A 357 6.81 1.99 22.69
C ASN A 357 6.97 3.47 22.32
N ARG A 358 8.17 4.02 22.44
CA ARG A 358 8.56 5.25 21.77
C ARG A 358 9.54 4.95 20.63
N CYS A 359 9.09 4.23 19.62
CA CYS A 359 9.70 4.32 18.30
C CYS A 359 9.17 5.59 17.65
N MET A 360 9.90 6.70 17.71
CA MET A 360 9.66 7.83 16.84
C MET A 360 10.09 7.39 15.44
N ALA A 361 9.14 7.03 14.58
CA ALA A 361 9.39 6.76 13.19
C ALA A 361 9.72 8.08 12.47
N ARG A 362 10.98 8.28 12.11
CA ARG A 362 11.45 9.41 11.30
C ARG A 362 12.08 8.87 10.03
N ILE A 363 11.68 9.38 8.87
CA ILE A 363 12.35 9.07 7.59
C ILE A 363 13.46 10.09 7.39
N ARG A 364 14.70 9.63 7.22
CA ARG A 364 15.80 10.42 6.72
C ARG A 364 16.03 10.07 5.25
N LEU A 365 15.87 11.04 4.36
CA LEU A 365 15.98 10.83 2.90
C LEU A 365 17.38 11.12 2.33
N ASN A 366 18.34 11.52 3.13
CA ASN A 366 19.67 11.97 2.67
C ASN A 366 20.56 10.91 1.99
N ALA A 367 20.21 9.64 2.03
CA ALA A 367 21.03 8.59 1.40
C ALA A 367 20.82 8.47 -0.13
N LEU A 368 19.84 9.18 -0.72
CA LEU A 368 19.58 9.11 -2.17
C LEU A 368 20.62 9.81 -3.04
N ASN A 369 21.35 10.79 -2.51
CA ASN A 369 22.36 11.52 -3.29
C ASN A 369 23.70 10.78 -3.47
N ALA A 370 23.97 9.73 -2.72
CA ALA A 370 25.22 8.97 -2.86
C ALA A 370 25.17 7.90 -3.97
N ALA A 371 23.99 7.42 -4.34
CA ALA A 371 23.81 6.37 -5.34
C ALA A 371 23.74 6.86 -6.79
N VAL A 372 23.55 8.17 -7.02
CA VAL A 372 23.44 8.75 -8.37
C VAL A 372 24.81 9.19 -8.94
N ARG A 373 25.91 9.08 -8.20
CA ARG A 373 27.25 9.46 -8.67
C ARG A 373 28.11 8.33 -9.22
N LEU A 374 27.57 7.14 -9.41
CA LEU A 374 28.29 6.02 -10.03
C LEU A 374 27.43 5.39 -11.15
N ALA A 375 27.25 6.11 -12.23
CA ALA A 375 26.95 5.59 -13.56
C ALA A 375 27.57 6.51 -14.60
#